data_ac8be943062d7a041d54c6d4d0929b3c
#
_entry.id   ac8be943062d7a041d54c6d4d0929b3c
#
_cell.length_a   1.000
_cell.length_b   1.000
_cell.length_c   1.000
_cell.angle_alpha   90.00
_cell.angle_beta   90.00
_cell.angle_gamma   90.00
#
_symmetry.space_group_name_H-M   'P 1'
#
loop_
_entity.id
_entity.type
_entity.pdbx_description
1 polymer ?
#
loop_
_entity_poly.entity_id
_entity_poly.type
_entity_poly.pdbx_seq_one_letter_code
_entity_poly.pdbx_strand_id
1 'polypeptide(L)'
;EHLDMIQQQGFSVLPVHDVLRGVYEGAPLPDKALALTFDDAYRSVGEAAFPLLRERKMPFSVFLATDRSDEVAGSFLSWTQMREMANSGLVTFGAHSLSHAHLEQWRDDQQGRRAREIENSVERVSAELGDAAIPVFAYPYGEYSRSTEAILSQIGLYGLAQQSGAVGAQTPKTRIPRFPLYLGGDSDSRLMTALHARPMVAVDEAEQVVFFAVGDNPAATWHFEPAAGDFRREDIRCYAATGTALEQTFDGEAWSVDLPSLRPGRNKVNCTAKSTTGRGFYWYSRLWLLADEEGRWLRP
;
A
#
# COMPACT_ATOMS: atom_id res chain seq x y z
N GLU A 1 -16.22 -10.64 12.62
CA GLU A 1 -15.49 -9.98 13.73
C GLU A 1 -14.87 -8.65 13.26
N HIS A 2 -13.86 -8.61 12.35
CA HIS A 2 -13.26 -7.35 11.86
C HIS A 2 -14.28 -6.40 11.24
N LEU A 3 -15.20 -6.91 10.38
CA LEU A 3 -16.25 -6.09 9.78
C LEU A 3 -17.20 -5.50 10.81
N ASP A 4 -17.49 -6.24 11.88
CA ASP A 4 -18.33 -5.77 12.99
C ASP A 4 -17.61 -4.68 13.79
N MET A 5 -16.29 -4.84 14.01
CA MET A 5 -15.46 -3.80 14.65
C MET A 5 -15.44 -2.50 13.83
N ILE A 6 -15.28 -2.58 12.51
CA ILE A 6 -15.32 -1.42 11.61
C ILE A 6 -16.66 -0.66 11.76
N GLN A 7 -17.77 -1.38 11.74
CA GLN A 7 -19.10 -0.80 11.92
C GLN A 7 -19.29 -0.18 13.32
N GLN A 8 -18.88 -0.89 14.37
CA GLN A 8 -18.96 -0.40 15.76
C GLN A 8 -18.14 0.85 16.00
N GLN A 9 -17.00 0.98 15.32
CA GLN A 9 -16.17 2.19 15.34
C GLN A 9 -16.74 3.34 14.51
N GLY A 10 -17.84 3.11 13.78
CA GLY A 10 -18.54 4.11 12.98
C GLY A 10 -17.80 4.51 11.69
N PHE A 11 -17.02 3.61 11.11
CA PHE A 11 -16.37 3.84 9.82
C PHE A 11 -17.33 3.58 8.66
N SER A 12 -17.26 4.46 7.66
CA SER A 12 -17.93 4.29 6.38
C SER A 12 -16.98 3.61 5.39
N VAL A 13 -17.32 2.40 4.98
CA VAL A 13 -16.54 1.68 3.97
C VAL A 13 -16.95 2.16 2.59
N LEU A 14 -15.98 2.60 1.78
CA LEU A 14 -16.17 3.13 0.44
C LEU A 14 -15.28 2.40 -0.56
N PRO A 15 -15.59 2.42 -1.88
CA PRO A 15 -14.66 2.01 -2.90
C PRO A 15 -13.35 2.77 -2.79
N VAL A 16 -12.20 2.11 -2.98
CA VAL A 16 -10.89 2.76 -2.81
C VAL A 16 -10.73 3.97 -3.72
N HIS A 17 -11.23 3.90 -4.95
CA HIS A 17 -11.16 5.01 -5.90
C HIS A 17 -11.92 6.25 -5.38
N ASP A 18 -13.07 6.07 -4.74
CA ASP A 18 -13.83 7.20 -4.18
C ASP A 18 -13.10 7.83 -2.98
N VAL A 19 -12.46 7.02 -2.13
CA VAL A 19 -11.60 7.54 -1.06
C VAL A 19 -10.46 8.37 -1.65
N LEU A 20 -9.79 7.87 -2.71
CA LEU A 20 -8.67 8.58 -3.34
C LEU A 20 -9.12 9.88 -4.02
N ARG A 21 -10.26 9.88 -4.68
CA ARG A 21 -10.84 11.12 -5.23
C ARG A 21 -11.16 12.13 -4.14
N GLY A 22 -11.70 11.68 -3.02
CA GLY A 22 -11.93 12.57 -1.89
C GLY A 22 -10.64 13.18 -1.34
N VAL A 23 -9.61 12.36 -1.17
CA VAL A 23 -8.31 12.81 -0.63
C VAL A 23 -7.59 13.78 -1.58
N TYR A 24 -7.58 13.50 -2.89
CA TYR A 24 -6.72 14.21 -3.85
C TYR A 24 -7.46 15.21 -4.75
N GLU A 25 -8.77 15.08 -4.90
CA GLU A 25 -9.59 15.89 -5.82
C GLU A 25 -10.66 16.68 -5.08
N GLY A 26 -10.77 16.51 -3.75
CA GLY A 26 -11.74 17.25 -2.93
C GLY A 26 -13.18 16.75 -3.06
N ALA A 27 -13.41 15.53 -3.56
CA ALA A 27 -14.73 14.93 -3.53
C ALA A 27 -15.19 14.73 -2.06
N PRO A 28 -16.49 14.86 -1.75
CA PRO A 28 -16.97 14.70 -0.38
C PRO A 28 -16.66 13.34 0.21
N LEU A 29 -16.09 13.31 1.40
CA LEU A 29 -15.82 12.10 2.19
C LEU A 29 -16.47 12.21 3.58
N PRO A 30 -17.00 11.11 4.14
CA PRO A 30 -17.36 11.07 5.54
C PRO A 30 -16.09 11.15 6.44
N ASP A 31 -16.25 11.64 7.65
CA ASP A 31 -15.14 11.84 8.60
C ASP A 31 -14.31 10.58 8.89
N LYS A 32 -14.94 9.41 8.82
CA LYS A 32 -14.32 8.11 9.03
C LYS A 32 -14.44 7.25 7.77
N ALA A 33 -13.84 7.73 6.66
CA ALA A 33 -13.78 6.98 5.42
C ALA A 33 -12.72 5.86 5.51
N LEU A 34 -13.07 4.68 5.02
CA LEU A 34 -12.20 3.51 4.95
C LEU A 34 -12.40 2.78 3.63
N ALA A 35 -11.33 2.29 3.02
CA ALA A 35 -11.38 1.37 1.90
C ALA A 35 -10.86 0.00 2.29
N LEU A 36 -11.52 -1.05 1.84
CA LEU A 36 -11.08 -2.44 1.98
C LEU A 36 -10.51 -2.92 0.64
N THR A 37 -9.34 -3.53 0.68
CA THR A 37 -8.65 -4.02 -0.51
C THR A 37 -8.13 -5.43 -0.32
N PHE A 38 -8.13 -6.22 -1.39
CA PHE A 38 -7.58 -7.57 -1.43
C PHE A 38 -6.62 -7.67 -2.61
N ASP A 39 -5.41 -8.11 -2.35
CA ASP A 39 -4.44 -8.39 -3.40
C ASP A 39 -4.57 -9.84 -3.89
N ASP A 40 -3.97 -10.14 -5.05
CA ASP A 40 -3.86 -11.46 -5.69
C ASP A 40 -5.15 -12.07 -6.27
N ALA A 41 -6.32 -11.59 -5.92
CA ALA A 41 -7.61 -12.18 -6.35
C ALA A 41 -7.74 -13.68 -6.03
N TYR A 42 -7.33 -14.13 -4.84
CA TYR A 42 -7.51 -15.51 -4.42
C TYR A 42 -8.99 -15.90 -4.44
N ARG A 43 -9.28 -17.18 -4.78
CA ARG A 43 -10.65 -17.74 -4.79
C ARG A 43 -11.40 -17.50 -3.48
N SER A 44 -10.69 -17.53 -2.34
CA SER A 44 -11.27 -17.25 -1.02
C SER A 44 -11.87 -15.84 -0.89
N VAL A 45 -11.45 -14.89 -1.71
CA VAL A 45 -12.07 -13.56 -1.76
C VAL A 45 -13.50 -13.64 -2.26
N GLY A 46 -13.77 -14.43 -3.31
CA GLY A 46 -15.13 -14.64 -3.83
C GLY A 46 -15.96 -15.59 -2.98
N GLU A 47 -15.36 -16.65 -2.45
CA GLU A 47 -16.06 -17.71 -1.73
C GLU A 47 -16.35 -17.37 -0.26
N ALA A 48 -15.46 -16.63 0.41
CA ALA A 48 -15.57 -16.31 1.83
C ALA A 48 -15.77 -14.82 2.10
N ALA A 49 -14.93 -13.93 1.55
CA ALA A 49 -15.01 -12.51 1.87
C ALA A 49 -16.21 -11.83 1.22
N PHE A 50 -16.45 -12.06 -0.09
CA PHE A 50 -17.53 -11.42 -0.83
C PHE A 50 -18.92 -11.64 -0.23
N PRO A 51 -19.37 -12.86 0.13
CA PRO A 51 -20.67 -13.06 0.76
C PRO A 51 -20.84 -12.24 2.05
N LEU A 52 -19.82 -12.19 2.90
CA LEU A 52 -19.85 -11.46 4.17
C LEU A 52 -19.89 -9.93 3.96
N LEU A 53 -19.15 -9.42 2.99
CA LEU A 53 -19.12 -7.99 2.63
C LEU A 53 -20.41 -7.57 1.94
N ARG A 54 -20.97 -8.43 1.07
CA ARG A 54 -22.26 -8.20 0.40
C ARG A 54 -23.41 -8.13 1.39
N GLU A 55 -23.46 -9.03 2.36
CA GLU A 55 -24.48 -9.03 3.43
C GLU A 55 -24.49 -7.68 4.19
N ARG A 56 -23.30 -7.11 4.42
CA ARG A 56 -23.12 -5.83 5.12
C ARG A 56 -23.16 -4.61 4.22
N LYS A 57 -23.35 -4.80 2.92
CA LYS A 57 -23.28 -3.76 1.89
C LYS A 57 -21.98 -2.94 1.96
N MET A 58 -20.86 -3.60 2.27
CA MET A 58 -19.54 -2.99 2.32
C MET A 58 -18.84 -3.16 0.98
N PRO A 59 -18.56 -2.07 0.25
CA PRO A 59 -17.78 -2.15 -0.99
C PRO A 59 -16.31 -2.50 -0.68
N PHE A 60 -15.63 -3.06 -1.68
CA PHE A 60 -14.22 -3.37 -1.60
C PHE A 60 -13.59 -3.43 -2.99
N SER A 61 -12.26 -3.43 -3.03
CA SER A 61 -11.51 -3.51 -4.28
C SER A 61 -10.59 -4.72 -4.28
N VAL A 62 -10.46 -5.37 -5.44
CA VAL A 62 -9.59 -6.52 -5.64
C VAL A 62 -8.51 -6.17 -6.67
N PHE A 63 -7.25 -6.43 -6.35
CA PHE A 63 -6.11 -6.22 -7.24
C PHE A 63 -5.60 -7.57 -7.73
N LEU A 64 -5.57 -7.75 -9.05
CA LEU A 64 -5.32 -9.06 -9.65
C LEU A 64 -4.09 -9.08 -10.55
N ALA A 65 -3.29 -10.14 -10.43
CA ALA A 65 -2.29 -10.52 -11.41
C ALA A 65 -3.00 -11.26 -12.55
N THR A 66 -3.07 -10.62 -13.72
CA THR A 66 -4.02 -11.02 -14.77
C THR A 66 -3.76 -12.41 -15.36
N ASP A 67 -2.49 -12.83 -15.45
CA ASP A 67 -2.14 -14.16 -15.96
C ASP A 67 -2.67 -15.29 -15.07
N ARG A 68 -2.76 -15.05 -13.76
CA ARG A 68 -3.29 -16.04 -12.80
C ARG A 68 -4.80 -16.28 -12.96
N SER A 69 -5.52 -15.28 -13.46
CA SER A 69 -6.97 -15.38 -13.70
C SER A 69 -7.33 -16.16 -14.95
N ASP A 70 -6.36 -16.43 -15.82
CA ASP A 70 -6.48 -17.29 -16.99
C ASP A 70 -6.26 -18.78 -16.65
N GLU A 71 -5.78 -19.11 -15.45
CA GLU A 71 -5.56 -20.49 -15.01
C GLU A 71 -6.88 -21.23 -14.73
N VAL A 72 -7.14 -22.31 -15.45
CA VAL A 72 -8.42 -23.05 -15.46
C VAL A 72 -8.70 -23.80 -14.14
N ALA A 73 -7.69 -24.10 -13.33
CA ALA A 73 -7.83 -24.91 -12.11
C ALA A 73 -7.10 -24.24 -10.92
N GLY A 74 -7.32 -22.95 -10.73
CA GLY A 74 -6.48 -22.19 -9.88
C GLY A 74 -7.00 -21.90 -8.49
N SER A 75 -6.11 -21.44 -7.68
CA SER A 75 -6.37 -20.82 -6.38
C SER A 75 -6.95 -19.40 -6.52
N PHE A 76 -7.08 -18.90 -7.75
CA PHE A 76 -7.48 -17.54 -8.07
C PHE A 76 -8.88 -17.45 -8.65
N LEU A 77 -9.49 -16.27 -8.59
CA LEU A 77 -10.76 -15.97 -9.23
C LEU A 77 -10.64 -15.98 -10.74
N SER A 78 -11.58 -16.64 -11.42
CA SER A 78 -11.72 -16.55 -12.87
C SER A 78 -12.36 -15.22 -13.27
N TRP A 79 -12.17 -14.79 -14.52
CA TRP A 79 -12.81 -13.61 -15.08
C TRP A 79 -14.36 -13.67 -14.97
N THR A 80 -14.95 -14.86 -15.11
CA THR A 80 -16.40 -15.04 -14.96
C THR A 80 -16.86 -14.74 -13.55
N GLN A 81 -16.16 -15.27 -12.53
CA GLN A 81 -16.47 -14.98 -11.13
C GLN A 81 -16.32 -13.50 -10.81
N MET A 82 -15.25 -12.86 -11.32
CA MET A 82 -15.05 -11.42 -11.11
C MET A 82 -16.14 -10.57 -11.76
N ARG A 83 -16.61 -10.92 -12.97
CA ARG A 83 -17.77 -10.25 -13.60
C ARG A 83 -19.06 -10.43 -12.79
N GLU A 84 -19.28 -11.61 -12.23
CA GLU A 84 -20.43 -11.84 -11.33
C GLU A 84 -20.32 -10.98 -10.05
N MET A 85 -19.13 -10.86 -9.47
CA MET A 85 -18.90 -9.98 -8.32
C MET A 85 -19.10 -8.51 -8.68
N ALA A 86 -18.62 -8.07 -9.84
CA ALA A 86 -18.78 -6.70 -10.36
C ALA A 86 -20.27 -6.32 -10.51
N ASN A 87 -21.11 -7.25 -10.98
CA ASN A 87 -22.56 -7.04 -11.15
C ASN A 87 -23.29 -6.72 -9.83
N SER A 88 -22.68 -6.97 -8.69
CA SER A 88 -23.23 -6.57 -7.38
C SER A 88 -23.16 -5.05 -7.13
N GLY A 89 -22.35 -4.32 -7.88
CA GLY A 89 -22.06 -2.90 -7.65
C GLY A 89 -21.20 -2.62 -6.40
N LEU A 90 -20.73 -3.66 -5.69
CA LEU A 90 -19.94 -3.53 -4.47
C LEU A 90 -18.44 -3.78 -4.69
N VAL A 91 -18.06 -4.36 -5.83
CA VAL A 91 -16.68 -4.78 -6.06
C VAL A 91 -16.10 -4.03 -7.25
N THR A 92 -14.95 -3.41 -7.04
CA THR A 92 -14.15 -2.82 -8.09
C THR A 92 -12.81 -3.55 -8.22
N PHE A 93 -12.18 -3.42 -9.37
CA PHE A 93 -10.98 -4.19 -9.69
C PHE A 93 -9.86 -3.28 -10.19
N GLY A 94 -8.65 -3.50 -9.69
CA GLY A 94 -7.44 -2.85 -10.15
C GLY A 94 -6.38 -3.86 -10.55
N ALA A 95 -5.33 -3.40 -11.22
CA ALA A 95 -4.24 -4.26 -11.67
C ALA A 95 -3.20 -4.50 -10.57
N HIS A 96 -2.58 -5.70 -10.61
CA HIS A 96 -1.49 -6.14 -9.74
C HIS A 96 -0.36 -6.79 -10.56
N SER A 97 -0.02 -6.20 -11.71
CA SER A 97 0.82 -6.67 -12.80
C SER A 97 0.21 -7.85 -13.60
N LEU A 98 0.90 -8.25 -14.67
CA LEU A 98 0.52 -9.44 -15.43
C LEU A 98 0.79 -10.71 -14.62
N SER A 99 2.08 -10.96 -14.32
CA SER A 99 2.59 -12.23 -13.81
C SER A 99 2.83 -12.25 -12.29
N HIS A 100 2.54 -11.15 -11.58
CA HIS A 100 2.94 -10.94 -10.18
C HIS A 100 4.46 -10.97 -9.99
N ALA A 101 5.19 -10.38 -10.93
CA ALA A 101 6.64 -10.33 -10.87
C ALA A 101 7.13 -9.31 -9.83
N HIS A 102 8.33 -9.55 -9.31
CA HIS A 102 9.08 -8.51 -8.61
C HIS A 102 9.54 -7.45 -9.62
N LEU A 103 8.81 -6.35 -9.75
CA LEU A 103 9.05 -5.32 -10.78
C LEU A 103 10.44 -4.72 -10.67
N GLU A 104 11.01 -4.67 -9.48
CA GLU A 104 12.32 -4.09 -9.21
C GLU A 104 13.50 -5.05 -9.45
N GLN A 105 13.24 -6.32 -9.78
CA GLN A 105 14.28 -7.27 -10.17
C GLN A 105 14.98 -6.89 -11.48
N TRP A 106 14.31 -6.11 -12.34
CA TRP A 106 14.85 -5.67 -13.62
C TRP A 106 15.48 -4.28 -13.48
N ARG A 107 16.68 -4.21 -12.93
CA ARG A 107 17.38 -2.94 -12.69
C ARG A 107 17.63 -2.15 -13.96
N ASP A 108 18.21 -2.81 -14.97
CA ASP A 108 18.44 -2.27 -16.29
C ASP A 108 17.34 -2.75 -17.23
N ASP A 109 16.18 -2.10 -17.14
CA ASP A 109 14.97 -2.49 -17.87
C ASP A 109 14.96 -1.96 -19.31
N GLN A 110 16.04 -2.19 -20.06
CA GLN A 110 16.17 -1.77 -21.47
C GLN A 110 15.08 -2.35 -22.37
N GLN A 111 14.42 -3.42 -21.95
CA GLN A 111 13.36 -4.07 -22.71
C GLN A 111 11.96 -3.57 -22.33
N GLY A 112 11.83 -2.64 -21.42
CA GLY A 112 10.56 -2.11 -20.96
C GLY A 112 9.64 -3.16 -20.29
N ARG A 113 10.21 -4.12 -19.56
CA ARG A 113 9.44 -5.20 -18.91
C ARG A 113 8.49 -4.68 -17.84
N ARG A 114 8.96 -3.70 -17.05
CA ARG A 114 8.12 -3.05 -16.01
C ARG A 114 6.89 -2.38 -16.62
N ALA A 115 7.09 -1.62 -17.69
CA ALA A 115 6.00 -0.96 -18.38
C ALA A 115 4.98 -1.99 -18.90
N ARG A 116 5.44 -3.06 -19.56
CA ARG A 116 4.54 -4.13 -20.03
C ARG A 116 3.78 -4.84 -18.91
N GLU A 117 4.44 -5.15 -17.81
CA GLU A 117 3.79 -5.76 -16.65
C GLU A 117 2.67 -4.87 -16.08
N ILE A 118 2.89 -3.56 -16.07
CA ILE A 118 1.92 -2.59 -15.56
C ILE A 118 0.84 -2.30 -16.60
N GLU A 119 1.21 -1.79 -17.77
CA GLU A 119 0.29 -1.28 -18.79
C GLU A 119 -0.63 -2.38 -19.31
N ASN A 120 -0.07 -3.53 -19.71
CA ASN A 120 -0.89 -4.61 -20.24
C ASN A 120 -1.82 -5.21 -19.19
N SER A 121 -1.43 -5.23 -17.91
CA SER A 121 -2.33 -5.69 -16.84
C SER A 121 -3.50 -4.72 -16.66
N VAL A 122 -3.26 -3.42 -16.73
CA VAL A 122 -4.31 -2.38 -16.64
C VAL A 122 -5.27 -2.47 -17.83
N GLU A 123 -4.74 -2.60 -19.04
CA GLU A 123 -5.53 -2.79 -20.25
C GLU A 123 -6.39 -4.07 -20.17
N ARG A 124 -5.81 -5.16 -19.68
CA ARG A 124 -6.53 -6.44 -19.52
C ARG A 124 -7.66 -6.33 -18.50
N VAL A 125 -7.42 -5.72 -17.33
CA VAL A 125 -8.46 -5.50 -16.32
C VAL A 125 -9.59 -4.66 -16.89
N SER A 126 -9.28 -3.59 -17.61
CA SER A 126 -10.27 -2.72 -18.24
C SER A 126 -11.08 -3.45 -19.32
N ALA A 127 -10.43 -4.24 -20.16
CA ALA A 127 -11.10 -5.01 -21.22
C ALA A 127 -12.08 -6.07 -20.67
N GLU A 128 -11.71 -6.74 -19.58
CA GLU A 128 -12.49 -7.84 -19.01
C GLU A 128 -13.61 -7.38 -18.07
N LEU A 129 -13.44 -6.24 -17.38
CA LEU A 129 -14.30 -5.83 -16.28
C LEU A 129 -14.98 -4.48 -16.49
N GLY A 130 -14.66 -3.78 -17.60
CA GLY A 130 -15.36 -2.55 -18.01
C GLY A 130 -15.43 -1.50 -16.90
N ASP A 131 -16.64 -1.02 -16.59
CA ASP A 131 -16.87 0.03 -15.59
C ASP A 131 -16.47 -0.36 -14.14
N ALA A 132 -16.25 -1.65 -13.87
CA ALA A 132 -15.76 -2.10 -12.58
C ALA A 132 -14.23 -1.99 -12.45
N ALA A 133 -13.52 -1.72 -13.54
CA ALA A 133 -12.07 -1.46 -13.53
C ALA A 133 -11.80 -0.03 -13.02
N ILE A 134 -10.83 0.11 -12.12
CA ILE A 134 -10.45 1.40 -11.52
C ILE A 134 -9.00 1.78 -11.87
N PRO A 135 -8.67 3.09 -11.97
CA PRO A 135 -7.33 3.55 -12.30
C PRO A 135 -6.38 3.47 -11.09
N VAL A 136 -6.30 2.30 -10.48
CA VAL A 136 -5.48 2.03 -9.30
C VAL A 136 -4.67 0.76 -9.53
N PHE A 137 -3.38 0.86 -9.30
CA PHE A 137 -2.42 -0.25 -9.39
C PHE A 137 -1.91 -0.59 -7.99
N ALA A 138 -1.93 -1.86 -7.59
CA ALA A 138 -1.23 -2.31 -6.40
C ALA A 138 0.12 -2.92 -6.81
N TYR A 139 1.19 -2.50 -6.16
CA TYR A 139 2.52 -3.05 -6.46
C TYR A 139 2.64 -4.47 -5.91
N PRO A 140 3.03 -5.47 -6.73
CA PRO A 140 3.39 -6.78 -6.23
C PRO A 140 4.41 -6.68 -5.08
N TYR A 141 4.15 -7.38 -3.98
CA TYR A 141 4.96 -7.34 -2.76
C TYR A 141 5.08 -5.93 -2.12
N GLY A 142 4.39 -4.92 -2.64
CA GLY A 142 4.53 -3.53 -2.22
C GLY A 142 5.86 -2.90 -2.65
N GLU A 143 6.52 -3.45 -3.63
CA GLU A 143 7.84 -3.02 -4.12
C GLU A 143 7.69 -1.99 -5.24
N TYR A 144 8.34 -0.85 -5.08
CA TYR A 144 8.34 0.24 -6.06
C TYR A 144 9.66 0.99 -6.06
N SER A 145 9.94 1.63 -7.18
CA SER A 145 11.06 2.57 -7.35
C SER A 145 10.57 3.81 -8.07
N ARG A 146 11.45 4.82 -8.20
CA ARG A 146 11.16 5.99 -9.04
C ARG A 146 10.75 5.62 -10.47
N SER A 147 11.32 4.54 -11.01
CA SER A 147 11.00 4.09 -12.37
C SER A 147 9.58 3.56 -12.48
N THR A 148 9.12 2.74 -11.53
CA THR A 148 7.75 2.23 -11.51
C THR A 148 6.75 3.34 -11.16
N GLU A 149 7.08 4.25 -10.25
CA GLU A 149 6.26 5.43 -9.94
C GLU A 149 6.09 6.35 -11.16
N ALA A 150 7.17 6.54 -11.95
CA ALA A 150 7.12 7.34 -13.17
C ALA A 150 6.17 6.73 -14.22
N ILE A 151 6.17 5.42 -14.39
CA ILE A 151 5.23 4.71 -15.28
C ILE A 151 3.79 4.98 -14.83
N LEU A 152 3.46 4.78 -13.55
CA LEU A 152 2.13 5.03 -13.02
C LEU A 152 1.70 6.49 -13.21
N SER A 153 2.60 7.43 -12.92
CA SER A 153 2.34 8.86 -13.12
C SER A 153 2.05 9.20 -14.58
N GLN A 154 2.80 8.62 -15.51
CA GLN A 154 2.66 8.85 -16.95
C GLN A 154 1.30 8.38 -17.47
N ILE A 155 0.78 7.28 -16.97
CA ILE A 155 -0.52 6.73 -17.39
C ILE A 155 -1.67 7.12 -16.43
N GLY A 156 -1.43 8.01 -15.47
CA GLY A 156 -2.45 8.59 -14.61
C GLY A 156 -3.02 7.67 -13.55
N LEU A 157 -2.25 6.70 -13.05
CA LEU A 157 -2.70 5.74 -12.04
C LEU A 157 -2.31 6.15 -10.62
N TYR A 158 -3.16 5.80 -9.67
CA TYR A 158 -2.78 5.72 -8.27
C TYR A 158 -2.00 4.43 -8.00
N GLY A 159 -0.95 4.50 -7.15
CA GLY A 159 -0.14 3.35 -6.76
C GLY A 159 -0.34 2.97 -5.29
N LEU A 160 -0.83 1.76 -5.03
CA LEU A 160 -0.96 1.23 -3.67
C LEU A 160 0.26 0.39 -3.32
N ALA A 161 0.95 0.77 -2.26
CA ALA A 161 2.06 0.02 -1.70
C ALA A 161 1.62 -0.86 -0.50
N GLN A 162 2.57 -1.49 0.17
CA GLN A 162 2.29 -2.35 1.35
C GLN A 162 3.00 -1.87 2.63
N GLN A 163 3.66 -0.71 2.62
CA GLN A 163 4.06 -0.08 3.86
C GLN A 163 2.84 0.43 4.63
N SER A 164 2.89 0.29 5.96
CA SER A 164 1.78 0.69 6.83
C SER A 164 1.61 2.20 6.86
N GLY A 165 0.39 2.68 6.85
CA GLY A 165 0.10 4.11 6.97
C GLY A 165 -1.31 4.46 6.54
N ALA A 166 -1.78 5.63 6.97
CA ALA A 166 -3.01 6.25 6.49
C ALA A 166 -2.71 7.18 5.33
N VAL A 167 -3.69 7.40 4.46
CA VAL A 167 -3.57 8.31 3.32
C VAL A 167 -4.06 9.71 3.69
N GLY A 168 -3.35 10.74 3.22
CA GLY A 168 -3.73 12.15 3.34
C GLY A 168 -3.38 12.92 2.07
N ALA A 169 -3.83 14.17 1.98
CA ALA A 169 -3.66 15.00 0.77
C ALA A 169 -2.20 15.18 0.32
N GLN A 170 -1.25 15.08 1.25
CA GLN A 170 0.19 15.19 0.96
C GLN A 170 0.86 13.82 0.67
N THR A 171 0.14 12.71 0.82
CA THR A 171 0.69 11.38 0.49
C THR A 171 0.90 11.29 -1.02
N PRO A 172 2.08 10.87 -1.50
CA PRO A 172 2.31 10.71 -2.93
C PRO A 172 1.34 9.73 -3.57
N LYS A 173 0.71 10.14 -4.69
CA LYS A 173 -0.33 9.37 -5.38
C LYS A 173 0.14 8.01 -5.88
N THR A 174 1.44 7.86 -6.12
CA THR A 174 2.04 6.64 -6.68
C THR A 174 2.61 5.69 -5.64
N ARG A 175 2.50 6.00 -4.32
CA ARG A 175 2.97 5.12 -3.23
C ARG A 175 2.12 5.25 -1.97
N ILE A 176 0.84 5.05 -2.15
CA ILE A 176 -0.16 5.14 -1.09
C ILE A 176 0.01 3.98 -0.13
N PRO A 177 0.22 4.24 1.17
CA PRO A 177 0.39 3.18 2.16
C PRO A 177 -0.94 2.48 2.47
N ARG A 178 -0.86 1.25 2.96
CA ARG A 178 -1.99 0.46 3.44
C ARG A 178 -1.62 -0.32 4.68
N PHE A 179 -2.55 -0.55 5.59
CA PHE A 179 -2.32 -1.45 6.71
C PHE A 179 -2.66 -2.89 6.31
N PRO A 180 -1.67 -3.80 6.25
CA PRO A 180 -1.94 -5.20 5.98
C PRO A 180 -2.59 -5.85 7.19
N LEU A 181 -3.70 -6.57 6.95
CA LEU A 181 -4.36 -7.42 7.93
C LEU A 181 -4.16 -8.88 7.53
N TYR A 182 -3.79 -9.71 8.47
CA TYR A 182 -3.62 -11.15 8.29
C TYR A 182 -4.09 -11.88 9.54
N LEU A 183 -4.45 -13.15 9.38
CA LEU A 183 -4.87 -14.00 10.49
C LEU A 183 -3.70 -14.19 11.47
N GLY A 184 -3.98 -14.03 12.76
CA GLY A 184 -3.00 -14.21 13.84
C GLY A 184 -3.44 -13.56 15.13
N GLY A 185 -2.79 -13.87 16.26
CA GLY A 185 -3.20 -13.48 17.60
C GLY A 185 -3.40 -11.99 17.86
N ASP A 186 -2.85 -11.11 17.00
CA ASP A 186 -2.92 -9.65 17.15
C ASP A 186 -3.79 -8.97 16.08
N SER A 187 -4.63 -9.71 15.35
CA SER A 187 -5.38 -9.17 14.20
C SER A 187 -6.31 -8.02 14.59
N ASP A 188 -7.00 -8.12 15.71
CA ASP A 188 -7.91 -7.08 16.21
C ASP A 188 -7.16 -5.82 16.66
N SER A 189 -6.04 -5.98 17.34
CA SER A 189 -5.16 -4.87 17.74
C SER A 189 -4.59 -4.14 16.52
N ARG A 190 -4.23 -4.88 15.47
CA ARG A 190 -3.76 -4.30 14.20
C ARG A 190 -4.86 -3.53 13.48
N LEU A 191 -6.08 -4.07 13.44
CA LEU A 191 -7.22 -3.34 12.90
C LEU A 191 -7.47 -2.06 13.67
N MET A 192 -7.51 -2.11 15.00
CA MET A 192 -7.69 -0.90 15.83
C MET A 192 -6.57 0.12 15.61
N THR A 193 -5.34 -0.34 15.45
CA THR A 193 -4.20 0.51 15.07
C THR A 193 -4.45 1.21 13.73
N ALA A 194 -4.85 0.46 12.70
CA ALA A 194 -5.15 1.00 11.38
C ALA A 194 -6.30 2.04 11.42
N LEU A 195 -7.38 1.74 12.14
CA LEU A 195 -8.54 2.62 12.24
C LEU A 195 -8.26 3.94 12.97
N HIS A 196 -7.24 3.99 13.83
CA HIS A 196 -6.88 5.20 14.60
C HIS A 196 -5.64 5.90 14.05
N ALA A 197 -5.01 5.37 12.99
CA ALA A 197 -3.84 5.98 12.37
C ALA A 197 -4.24 7.22 11.56
N ARG A 198 -3.39 8.25 11.63
CA ARG A 198 -3.47 9.47 10.85
C ARG A 198 -2.27 9.58 9.92
N PRO A 199 -2.40 10.21 8.75
CA PRO A 199 -1.30 10.33 7.81
C PRO A 199 -0.20 11.24 8.36
N MET A 200 1.03 10.76 8.34
CA MET A 200 2.25 11.54 8.50
C MET A 200 3.06 11.39 7.22
N VAL A 201 3.64 12.47 6.73
CA VAL A 201 4.50 12.48 5.55
C VAL A 201 5.83 13.18 5.87
N ALA A 202 6.87 12.87 5.11
CA ALA A 202 8.15 13.59 5.17
C ALA A 202 8.14 14.75 4.18
N VAL A 203 8.82 15.85 4.52
CA VAL A 203 8.91 17.06 3.67
C VAL A 203 9.55 16.73 2.32
N ASP A 204 10.66 15.96 2.32
CA ASP A 204 11.44 15.63 1.12
C ASP A 204 11.15 14.22 0.59
N GLU A 205 9.93 13.74 0.75
CA GLU A 205 9.59 12.37 0.38
C GLU A 205 9.77 12.06 -1.11
N ALA A 206 9.63 13.06 -1.97
CA ALA A 206 9.81 12.90 -3.41
C ALA A 206 11.26 12.58 -3.82
N GLU A 207 12.26 12.99 -3.03
CA GLU A 207 13.68 12.79 -3.35
C GLU A 207 14.25 11.48 -2.79
N GLN A 208 13.51 10.78 -1.96
CA GLN A 208 14.02 9.64 -1.23
C GLN A 208 14.13 8.39 -2.12
N VAL A 209 15.36 7.94 -2.35
CA VAL A 209 15.64 6.67 -3.05
C VAL A 209 15.21 5.52 -2.17
N VAL A 210 14.27 4.71 -2.67
CA VAL A 210 13.77 3.54 -1.95
C VAL A 210 14.59 2.29 -2.26
N PHE A 211 15.29 2.29 -3.40
CA PHE A 211 16.03 1.15 -3.91
C PHE A 211 17.55 1.35 -3.85
N PHE A 212 18.27 0.34 -3.38
CA PHE A 212 19.73 0.29 -3.35
C PHE A 212 20.27 -0.85 -4.22
N ALA A 213 21.31 -0.54 -4.99
CA ALA A 213 22.07 -1.54 -5.72
C ALA A 213 23.00 -2.32 -4.79
N VAL A 214 23.52 -3.44 -5.28
CA VAL A 214 24.64 -4.14 -4.63
C VAL A 214 25.80 -3.20 -4.44
N GLY A 215 26.34 -3.15 -3.24
CA GLY A 215 27.42 -2.22 -2.88
C GLY A 215 26.98 -0.81 -2.52
N ASP A 216 25.75 -0.43 -2.81
CA ASP A 216 25.15 0.79 -2.27
C ASP A 216 24.70 0.48 -0.84
N ASN A 217 25.49 0.90 0.11
CA ASN A 217 25.06 0.86 1.50
C ASN A 217 24.25 2.13 1.77
N PRO A 218 22.95 2.05 2.10
CA PRO A 218 22.24 3.24 2.56
C PRO A 218 23.01 3.81 3.76
N ALA A 219 22.99 5.12 3.87
CA ALA A 219 23.60 5.78 5.02
C ALA A 219 23.10 5.10 6.31
N ALA A 220 24.00 4.87 7.26
CA ALA A 220 23.66 4.26 8.55
C ALA A 220 22.61 5.09 9.30
N THR A 221 22.54 6.38 8.99
CA THR A 221 21.58 7.32 9.58
C THR A 221 20.64 7.87 8.50
N TRP A 222 19.36 7.79 8.75
CA TRP A 222 18.32 8.40 7.92
C TRP A 222 17.85 9.71 8.51
N HIS A 223 17.88 10.77 7.69
CA HIS A 223 17.32 12.06 8.06
C HIS A 223 15.84 12.11 7.68
N PHE A 224 15.02 12.47 8.65
CA PHE A 224 13.58 12.52 8.51
C PHE A 224 13.04 13.85 9.03
N GLU A 225 12.53 14.68 8.13
CA GLU A 225 11.79 15.89 8.46
C GLU A 225 10.29 15.64 8.30
N PRO A 226 9.50 15.57 9.38
CA PRO A 226 8.07 15.41 9.30
C PRO A 226 7.40 16.70 8.85
N ALA A 227 6.46 16.61 7.91
CA ALA A 227 5.58 17.71 7.59
C ALA A 227 4.75 18.13 8.81
N ALA A 228 4.21 19.35 8.80
CA ALA A 228 3.39 19.88 9.89
C ALA A 228 2.13 19.00 10.10
N GLY A 229 1.77 18.78 11.35
CA GLY A 229 0.62 17.99 11.76
C GLY A 229 0.20 18.34 13.19
N ASP A 230 -0.91 17.76 13.63
CA ASP A 230 -1.42 17.89 15.01
C ASP A 230 -0.69 16.92 15.93
N PHE A 231 0.62 17.04 16.00
CA PHE A 231 1.52 16.30 16.88
C PHE A 231 2.75 17.15 17.20
N ARG A 232 3.44 16.82 18.27
CA ARG A 232 4.72 17.45 18.62
C ARG A 232 5.85 16.69 17.91
N ARG A 233 6.66 17.40 17.15
CA ARG A 233 7.77 16.80 16.37
C ARG A 233 8.75 16.03 17.26
N GLU A 234 9.05 16.55 18.45
CA GLU A 234 9.93 15.94 19.44
C GLU A 234 9.39 14.62 20.04
N ASP A 235 8.09 14.36 19.90
CA ASP A 235 7.44 13.12 20.41
C ASP A 235 7.47 11.97 19.39
N ILE A 236 7.99 12.19 18.18
CA ILE A 236 8.09 11.12 17.18
C ILE A 236 9.03 10.03 17.68
N ARG A 237 8.62 8.78 17.48
CA ARG A 237 9.44 7.60 17.75
C ARG A 237 9.43 6.68 16.55
N CYS A 238 10.60 6.21 16.16
CA CYS A 238 10.81 5.34 15.02
C CYS A 238 11.19 3.93 15.47
N TYR A 239 10.70 2.94 14.75
CA TYR A 239 10.82 1.53 15.07
C TYR A 239 11.20 0.72 13.83
N ALA A 240 12.08 -0.26 14.00
CA ALA A 240 12.32 -1.28 12.99
C ALA A 240 11.04 -2.11 12.70
N ALA A 241 11.03 -2.87 11.62
CA ALA A 241 9.91 -3.75 11.29
C ALA A 241 9.59 -4.79 12.37
N THR A 242 10.57 -5.13 13.20
CA THR A 242 10.43 -6.02 14.37
C THR A 242 9.71 -5.38 15.56
N GLY A 243 9.46 -4.06 15.52
CA GLY A 243 8.92 -3.30 16.65
C GLY A 243 10.00 -2.77 17.62
N THR A 244 11.27 -3.04 17.37
CA THR A 244 12.39 -2.53 18.18
C THR A 244 12.53 -1.01 17.95
N ALA A 245 12.56 -0.23 19.03
CA ALA A 245 12.81 1.21 18.96
C ALA A 245 14.22 1.48 18.42
N LEU A 246 14.34 2.49 17.57
CA LEU A 246 15.60 2.90 16.97
C LEU A 246 16.21 4.06 17.77
N GLU A 247 17.54 4.10 17.82
CA GLU A 247 18.25 5.27 18.32
C GLU A 247 18.02 6.45 17.38
N GLN A 248 17.73 7.60 17.95
CA GLN A 248 17.37 8.79 17.18
C GLN A 248 17.65 10.07 17.93
N THR A 249 18.01 11.13 17.20
CA THR A 249 18.26 12.48 17.74
C THR A 249 17.43 13.51 16.99
N PHE A 250 16.93 14.51 17.69
CA PHE A 250 16.14 15.61 17.14
C PHE A 250 16.90 16.91 17.29
N ASP A 251 17.12 17.65 16.18
CA ASP A 251 17.84 18.93 16.18
C ASP A 251 16.94 20.17 16.32
N GLY A 252 15.63 19.98 16.47
CA GLY A 252 14.61 21.03 16.52
C GLY A 252 13.77 21.11 15.24
N GLU A 253 14.20 20.52 14.13
CA GLU A 253 13.53 20.53 12.82
C GLU A 253 13.39 19.12 12.25
N ALA A 254 14.47 18.37 12.22
CA ALA A 254 14.53 17.03 11.65
C ALA A 254 15.02 15.99 12.66
N TRP A 255 14.72 14.73 12.36
CA TRP A 255 15.23 13.57 13.07
C TRP A 255 16.38 12.93 12.31
N SER A 256 17.42 12.56 13.03
CA SER A 256 18.45 11.61 12.59
C SER A 256 18.15 10.28 13.24
N VAL A 257 17.80 9.29 12.45
CA VAL A 257 17.38 7.95 12.90
C VAL A 257 18.45 6.94 12.48
N ASP A 258 19.02 6.23 13.42
CA ASP A 258 20.00 5.19 13.14
C ASP A 258 19.30 3.95 12.59
N LEU A 259 19.61 3.60 11.34
CA LEU A 259 18.99 2.48 10.68
C LEU A 259 19.55 1.15 11.20
N PRO A 260 18.73 0.14 11.40
CA PRO A 260 19.22 -1.20 11.66
C PRO A 260 20.01 -1.69 10.44
N SER A 261 20.88 -2.67 10.63
CA SER A 261 21.55 -3.33 9.50
C SER A 261 20.51 -3.82 8.49
N LEU A 262 20.50 -3.21 7.29
CA LEU A 262 19.60 -3.61 6.23
C LEU A 262 20.00 -4.98 5.69
N ARG A 263 19.01 -5.78 5.36
CA ARG A 263 19.19 -7.12 4.79
C ARG A 263 18.70 -7.12 3.35
N PRO A 264 19.24 -7.99 2.50
CA PRO A 264 18.65 -8.21 1.19
C PRO A 264 17.13 -8.42 1.25
N GLY A 265 16.38 -7.79 0.34
CA GLY A 265 14.93 -7.76 0.33
C GLY A 265 14.33 -6.46 0.86
N ARG A 266 13.18 -6.55 1.51
CA ARG A 266 12.40 -5.41 2.00
C ARG A 266 12.76 -5.07 3.44
N ASN A 267 13.16 -3.84 3.67
CA ASN A 267 13.44 -3.29 4.99
C ASN A 267 12.49 -2.13 5.26
N LYS A 268 11.93 -2.06 6.45
CA LYS A 268 10.93 -1.06 6.81
C LYS A 268 11.22 -0.44 8.16
N VAL A 269 11.05 0.88 8.24
CA VAL A 269 10.99 1.65 9.48
C VAL A 269 9.63 2.30 9.58
N ASN A 270 9.02 2.27 10.76
CA ASN A 270 7.78 2.95 11.07
C ASN A 270 8.05 4.05 12.09
N CYS A 271 7.56 5.26 11.83
CA CYS A 271 7.64 6.37 12.78
C CYS A 271 6.22 6.78 13.18
N THR A 272 6.01 7.04 14.48
CA THR A 272 4.71 7.40 15.02
C THR A 272 4.81 8.58 15.95
N ALA A 273 3.72 9.37 16.04
CA ALA A 273 3.57 10.44 17.01
C ALA A 273 2.12 10.48 17.50
N LYS A 274 1.91 10.73 18.79
CA LYS A 274 0.58 10.89 19.37
C LYS A 274 -0.05 12.21 18.89
N SER A 275 -1.35 12.19 18.56
CA SER A 275 -2.09 13.41 18.30
C SER A 275 -2.20 14.25 19.58
N THR A 276 -2.07 15.58 19.48
CA THR A 276 -2.19 16.52 20.59
C THR A 276 -3.63 16.92 20.89
N THR A 277 -4.53 16.85 19.90
CA THR A 277 -5.92 17.34 20.02
C THR A 277 -6.96 16.23 19.94
N GLY A 278 -6.58 15.01 19.57
CA GLY A 278 -7.54 13.92 19.35
C GLY A 278 -7.07 12.57 19.83
N ARG A 279 -7.94 11.59 19.60
CA ARG A 279 -7.57 10.18 19.76
C ARG A 279 -6.80 9.71 18.54
N GLY A 280 -5.86 8.76 18.72
CA GLY A 280 -5.07 8.18 17.66
C GLY A 280 -3.66 8.73 17.60
N PHE A 281 -2.97 8.36 16.56
CA PHE A 281 -1.57 8.70 16.36
C PHE A 281 -1.28 8.85 14.87
N TYR A 282 -0.30 9.65 14.58
CA TYR A 282 0.24 9.82 13.23
C TYR A 282 1.19 8.68 12.92
N TRP A 283 1.16 8.21 11.68
CA TRP A 283 1.95 7.07 11.22
C TRP A 283 2.61 7.37 9.89
N TYR A 284 3.91 7.13 9.83
CA TYR A 284 4.73 7.15 8.62
C TYR A 284 5.52 5.84 8.52
N SER A 285 5.62 5.29 7.34
CA SER A 285 6.49 4.14 7.08
C SER A 285 7.35 4.39 5.88
N ARG A 286 8.63 4.03 6.01
CA ARG A 286 9.58 4.07 4.92
C ARG A 286 10.06 2.67 4.59
N LEU A 287 10.20 2.41 3.28
CA LEU A 287 10.65 1.16 2.71
C LEU A 287 12.02 1.36 2.06
N TRP A 288 12.95 0.45 2.30
CA TRP A 288 14.19 0.29 1.55
C TRP A 288 14.21 -1.08 0.91
N LEU A 289 14.61 -1.14 -0.34
CA LEU A 289 14.76 -2.36 -1.11
C LEU A 289 16.24 -2.60 -1.36
N LEU A 290 16.76 -3.75 -0.95
CA LEU A 290 18.16 -4.10 -1.08
C LEU A 290 18.30 -5.43 -1.84
N ALA A 291 19.09 -5.46 -2.90
CA ALA A 291 19.46 -6.70 -3.57
C ALA A 291 20.53 -7.46 -2.77
N ASP A 292 20.72 -8.73 -3.06
CA ASP A 292 21.84 -9.52 -2.49
C ASP A 292 23.20 -9.11 -3.09
N GLU A 293 24.29 -9.69 -2.56
CA GLU A 293 25.66 -9.41 -3.00
C GLU A 293 25.91 -9.71 -4.48
N GLU A 294 25.14 -10.66 -5.05
CA GLU A 294 25.21 -11.01 -6.48
C GLU A 294 24.26 -10.16 -7.34
N GLY A 295 23.56 -9.21 -6.74
CA GLY A 295 22.62 -8.35 -7.43
C GLY A 295 21.28 -9.00 -7.75
N ARG A 296 20.99 -10.13 -7.15
CA ARG A 296 19.74 -10.85 -7.36
C ARG A 296 18.67 -10.29 -6.41
N TRP A 297 17.44 -10.31 -6.91
CA TRP A 297 16.29 -10.04 -6.07
C TRP A 297 15.94 -11.30 -5.28
N LEU A 298 15.81 -11.17 -3.97
CA LEU A 298 15.41 -12.30 -3.16
C LEU A 298 13.96 -12.67 -3.47
N ARG A 299 13.73 -13.93 -3.72
CA ARG A 299 12.38 -14.49 -3.71
C ARG A 299 11.88 -14.52 -2.27
N PRO A 300 10.60 -14.17 -2.03
CA PRO A 300 10.01 -14.27 -0.71
C PRO A 300 10.02 -15.69 -0.17
#